data_6d3c409e5d5df901867f14f72fa87bc2
#
_entry.id   6d3c409e5d5df901867f14f72fa87bc2
#
_cell.length_a   1.000
_cell.length_b   1.000
_cell.length_c   1.000
_cell.angle_alpha   90.00
_cell.angle_beta   90.00
_cell.angle_gamma   90.00
#
_symmetry.space_group_name_H-M   'P 1'
#
loop_
_entity.id
_entity.type
_entity.pdbx_description
1 polymer ?
#
loop_
_entity_poly.entity_id
_entity_poly.type
_entity_poly.pdbx_seq_one_letter_code
_entity_poly.pdbx_strand_id
1 'polypeptide(L)'
;MKEQIIDLKGEMSLLTVLVLHSGNMHSISTALETKCQQASQFLERSPIIIDCQLLGETGLELDFVELKLQVSKLGLVPVGLRNLWEEAEAKALAAGWALLRPSKQQPTANIPPVTEVNLTPEYPEAVQRLLVLDRPVRSGQQVYCPYGDIVVLQHTSAGSELLAGGSVHVYGALRGRVLAGIQGDIQARIFCERLEAELIAIAGRYRLLDEIESNLKGQSVMIYLDQEKLKIVPI
;
A
#
# COMPACT_ATOMS: atom_id res chain seq x y z
N MET A 1 -1.68 -39.06 -20.48
CA MET A 1 -1.39 -37.66 -20.08
C MET A 1 -2.32 -37.31 -18.94
N LYS A 2 -1.81 -36.97 -17.75
CA LYS A 2 -2.67 -36.50 -16.64
C LYS A 2 -3.07 -35.06 -16.97
N GLU A 3 -4.35 -34.83 -17.11
CA GLU A 3 -4.91 -33.49 -17.28
C GLU A 3 -4.63 -32.64 -16.04
N GLN A 4 -3.94 -31.51 -16.20
CA GLN A 4 -3.62 -30.62 -15.09
C GLN A 4 -4.88 -29.79 -14.80
N ILE A 5 -5.55 -30.11 -13.68
CA ILE A 5 -6.86 -29.54 -13.32
C ILE A 5 -6.73 -28.23 -12.54
N ILE A 6 -5.60 -28.03 -11.83
CA ILE A 6 -5.37 -26.87 -10.96
C ILE A 6 -3.93 -26.37 -11.14
N ASP A 7 -3.77 -25.07 -11.23
CA ASP A 7 -2.48 -24.38 -11.18
C ASP A 7 -2.48 -23.38 -10.03
N LEU A 8 -1.41 -23.36 -9.23
CA LEU A 8 -1.24 -22.44 -8.10
C LEU A 8 -0.20 -21.40 -8.49
N LYS A 9 -0.64 -20.15 -8.62
CA LYS A 9 0.23 -19.00 -8.92
C LYS A 9 0.12 -17.97 -7.80
N GLY A 10 1.24 -17.45 -7.36
CA GLY A 10 1.29 -16.28 -6.50
C GLY A 10 1.18 -15.02 -7.37
N GLU A 11 0.24 -14.13 -7.03
CA GLU A 11 0.07 -12.83 -7.68
C GLU A 11 0.01 -11.75 -6.62
N MET A 12 0.61 -10.59 -6.89
CA MET A 12 0.50 -9.43 -6.01
C MET A 12 -0.72 -8.61 -6.43
N SER A 13 -1.64 -8.40 -5.50
CA SER A 13 -2.83 -7.57 -5.70
C SER A 13 -2.87 -6.45 -4.66
N LEU A 14 -3.28 -5.25 -5.09
CA LEU A 14 -3.57 -4.15 -4.18
C LEU A 14 -4.85 -4.44 -3.43
N LEU A 15 -4.75 -4.53 -2.11
CA LEU A 15 -5.89 -4.71 -1.22
C LEU A 15 -6.09 -3.46 -0.36
N THR A 16 -7.34 -3.11 -0.11
CA THR A 16 -7.68 -2.03 0.82
C THR A 16 -7.32 -2.46 2.23
N VAL A 17 -6.62 -1.59 2.96
CA VAL A 17 -6.26 -1.84 4.36
C VAL A 17 -7.07 -0.93 5.27
N LEU A 18 -7.78 -1.53 6.20
CA LEU A 18 -8.48 -0.85 7.29
C LEU A 18 -7.61 -0.90 8.55
N VAL A 19 -7.09 0.24 8.97
CA VAL A 19 -6.30 0.35 10.21
C VAL A 19 -7.23 0.62 11.38
N LEU A 20 -7.23 -0.24 12.39
CA LEU A 20 -8.01 -0.06 13.62
C LEU A 20 -7.21 0.72 14.66
N HIS A 21 -7.82 1.77 15.21
CA HIS A 21 -7.26 2.59 16.29
C HIS A 21 -7.89 2.30 17.66
N SER A 22 -8.94 1.48 17.71
CA SER A 22 -9.66 1.11 18.94
C SER A 22 -10.21 -0.29 18.81
N GLY A 23 -10.25 -1.04 19.92
CA GLY A 23 -10.92 -2.35 20.03
C GLY A 23 -12.43 -2.26 20.31
N ASN A 24 -12.98 -1.07 20.48
CA ASN A 24 -14.41 -0.87 20.79
C ASN A 24 -15.27 -1.08 19.55
N MET A 25 -16.06 -2.16 19.52
CA MET A 25 -16.88 -2.55 18.37
C MET A 25 -17.90 -1.48 17.97
N HIS A 26 -18.51 -0.77 18.92
CA HIS A 26 -19.48 0.29 18.59
C HIS A 26 -18.80 1.44 17.83
N SER A 27 -17.63 1.86 18.29
CA SER A 27 -16.84 2.92 17.62
C SER A 27 -16.38 2.48 16.22
N ILE A 28 -15.96 1.21 16.08
CA ILE A 28 -15.57 0.64 14.81
C ILE A 28 -16.76 0.62 13.83
N SER A 29 -17.92 0.12 14.25
CA SER A 29 -19.12 0.04 13.41
C SER A 29 -19.54 1.43 12.90
N THR A 30 -19.63 2.42 13.79
CA THR A 30 -20.01 3.78 13.43
C THR A 30 -19.02 4.42 12.44
N ALA A 31 -17.72 4.22 12.67
CA ALA A 31 -16.69 4.74 11.79
C ALA A 31 -16.70 4.06 10.42
N LEU A 32 -16.92 2.75 10.37
CA LEU A 32 -17.04 1.97 9.13
C LEU A 32 -18.25 2.41 8.31
N GLU A 33 -19.43 2.54 8.93
CA GLU A 33 -20.63 3.02 8.26
C GLU A 33 -20.43 4.38 7.62
N THR A 34 -19.84 5.32 8.37
CA THR A 34 -19.52 6.66 7.86
C THR A 34 -18.59 6.61 6.65
N LYS A 35 -17.54 5.79 6.73
CA LYS A 35 -16.59 5.65 5.62
C LYS A 35 -17.21 4.97 4.40
N CYS A 36 -18.02 3.94 4.58
CA CYS A 36 -18.74 3.27 3.50
C CYS A 36 -19.74 4.20 2.81
N GLN A 37 -20.41 5.07 3.55
CA GLN A 37 -21.32 6.08 2.97
C GLN A 37 -20.58 7.12 2.13
N GLN A 38 -19.37 7.53 2.56
CA GLN A 38 -18.53 8.50 1.85
C GLN A 38 -17.89 7.95 0.57
N ALA A 39 -17.65 6.65 0.49
CA ALA A 39 -16.93 6.00 -0.59
C ALA A 39 -17.64 4.74 -1.11
N SER A 40 -18.98 4.75 -1.16
CA SER A 40 -19.81 3.57 -1.45
C SER A 40 -19.45 2.86 -2.76
N GLN A 41 -19.18 3.60 -3.84
CA GLN A 41 -18.85 3.02 -5.15
C GLN A 41 -17.47 2.31 -5.17
N PHE A 42 -16.54 2.75 -4.33
CA PHE A 42 -15.18 2.21 -4.29
C PHE A 42 -15.06 1.01 -3.34
N LEU A 43 -15.86 1.02 -2.27
CA LEU A 43 -15.77 0.00 -1.21
C LEU A 43 -16.71 -1.19 -1.42
N GLU A 44 -17.73 -1.07 -2.28
CA GLU A 44 -18.66 -2.17 -2.53
C GLU A 44 -17.93 -3.40 -3.11
N ARG A 45 -18.05 -4.53 -2.42
CA ARG A 45 -17.36 -5.80 -2.71
C ARG A 45 -15.82 -5.75 -2.71
N SER A 46 -15.24 -4.67 -2.15
CA SER A 46 -13.79 -4.57 -2.05
C SER A 46 -13.24 -5.57 -1.03
N PRO A 47 -12.18 -6.32 -1.39
CA PRO A 47 -11.47 -7.15 -0.44
C PRO A 47 -10.66 -6.25 0.50
N ILE A 48 -10.81 -6.47 1.82
CA ILE A 48 -10.09 -5.68 2.83
C ILE A 48 -9.26 -6.55 3.76
N ILE A 49 -8.11 -6.01 4.12
CA ILE A 49 -7.26 -6.47 5.20
C ILE A 49 -7.46 -5.55 6.39
N ILE A 50 -7.58 -6.09 7.58
CA ILE A 50 -7.67 -5.31 8.80
C ILE A 50 -6.30 -5.31 9.48
N ASP A 51 -5.77 -4.12 9.73
CA ASP A 51 -4.50 -3.91 10.42
C ASP A 51 -4.75 -3.57 11.89
N CYS A 52 -4.23 -4.43 12.76
CA CYS A 52 -4.41 -4.35 14.20
C CYS A 52 -3.21 -3.71 14.93
N GLN A 53 -2.21 -3.17 14.21
CA GLN A 53 -0.96 -2.67 14.79
C GLN A 53 -1.17 -1.60 15.87
N LEU A 54 -2.18 -0.74 15.71
CA LEU A 54 -2.45 0.37 16.62
C LEU A 54 -3.41 0.04 17.76
N LEU A 55 -3.93 -1.19 17.83
CA LEU A 55 -4.86 -1.59 18.87
C LEU A 55 -4.18 -1.80 20.24
N GLY A 56 -2.89 -2.11 20.25
CA GLY A 56 -2.20 -2.48 21.49
C GLY A 56 -2.93 -3.59 22.24
N GLU A 57 -2.92 -3.53 23.58
CA GLU A 57 -3.59 -4.51 24.44
C GLU A 57 -5.13 -4.54 24.27
N THR A 58 -5.74 -3.47 23.79
CA THR A 58 -7.20 -3.43 23.53
C THR A 58 -7.63 -4.37 22.41
N GLY A 59 -6.71 -4.85 21.58
CA GLY A 59 -6.96 -5.88 20.58
C GLY A 59 -7.33 -7.24 21.16
N LEU A 60 -7.00 -7.51 22.42
CA LEU A 60 -7.36 -8.76 23.12
C LEU A 60 -8.87 -8.87 23.42
N GLU A 61 -9.55 -7.72 23.55
CA GLU A 61 -10.99 -7.62 23.84
C GLU A 61 -11.84 -7.58 22.57
N LEU A 62 -11.23 -7.51 21.40
CA LEU A 62 -11.92 -7.40 20.12
C LEU A 62 -12.76 -8.65 19.83
N ASP A 63 -14.04 -8.47 19.52
CA ASP A 63 -14.92 -9.53 19.05
C ASP A 63 -14.71 -9.74 17.53
N PHE A 64 -13.89 -10.74 17.19
CA PHE A 64 -13.53 -11.07 15.81
C PHE A 64 -14.71 -11.61 14.99
N VAL A 65 -15.71 -12.22 15.63
CA VAL A 65 -16.92 -12.71 14.94
C VAL A 65 -17.79 -11.52 14.56
N GLU A 66 -18.04 -10.63 15.51
CA GLU A 66 -18.86 -9.43 15.28
C GLU A 66 -18.17 -8.50 14.26
N LEU A 67 -16.85 -8.31 14.36
CA LEU A 67 -16.08 -7.54 13.40
C LEU A 67 -16.27 -8.05 11.97
N LYS A 68 -16.18 -9.36 11.78
CA LYS A 68 -16.38 -10.00 10.47
C LYS A 68 -17.78 -9.77 9.92
N LEU A 69 -18.78 -9.89 10.79
CA LEU A 69 -20.18 -9.66 10.43
C LEU A 69 -20.43 -8.21 10.04
N GLN A 70 -19.92 -7.24 10.79
CA GLN A 70 -20.10 -5.82 10.50
C GLN A 70 -19.45 -5.43 9.18
N VAL A 71 -18.21 -5.85 8.95
CA VAL A 71 -17.51 -5.64 7.68
C VAL A 71 -18.31 -6.21 6.51
N SER A 72 -18.81 -7.44 6.65
CA SER A 72 -19.58 -8.12 5.59
C SER A 72 -20.95 -7.46 5.35
N LYS A 73 -21.65 -7.00 6.39
CA LYS A 73 -22.93 -6.30 6.29
C LYS A 73 -22.82 -5.00 5.48
N LEU A 74 -21.67 -4.34 5.54
CA LEU A 74 -21.38 -3.12 4.79
C LEU A 74 -20.96 -3.38 3.34
N GLY A 75 -21.04 -4.63 2.88
CA GLY A 75 -20.71 -5.02 1.51
C GLY A 75 -19.22 -5.21 1.24
N LEU A 76 -18.36 -5.14 2.26
CA LEU A 76 -16.93 -5.39 2.16
C LEU A 76 -16.62 -6.87 2.27
N VAL A 77 -15.53 -7.33 1.66
CA VAL A 77 -15.09 -8.73 1.74
C VAL A 77 -13.88 -8.83 2.69
N PRO A 78 -14.06 -9.34 3.93
CA PRO A 78 -12.96 -9.49 4.87
C PRO A 78 -12.01 -10.61 4.43
N VAL A 79 -10.76 -10.25 4.09
CA VAL A 79 -9.74 -11.20 3.62
C VAL A 79 -8.92 -11.74 4.77
N GLY A 80 -8.47 -10.88 5.68
CA GLY A 80 -7.64 -11.31 6.80
C GLY A 80 -7.23 -10.19 7.73
N LEU A 81 -6.54 -10.58 8.80
CA LEU A 81 -5.98 -9.70 9.82
C LEU A 81 -4.46 -9.69 9.70
N ARG A 82 -3.82 -8.57 10.00
CA ARG A 82 -2.37 -8.48 10.14
C ARG A 82 -1.98 -7.71 11.40
N ASN A 83 -0.74 -7.91 11.86
CA ASN A 83 -0.18 -7.25 13.02
C ASN A 83 -1.02 -7.46 14.29
N LEU A 84 -1.63 -8.63 14.40
CA LEU A 84 -2.39 -9.03 15.57
C LEU A 84 -1.44 -9.56 16.66
N TRP A 85 -1.78 -9.33 17.91
CA TRP A 85 -1.08 -9.92 19.06
C TRP A 85 -1.23 -11.42 19.09
N GLU A 86 -0.16 -12.14 19.45
CA GLU A 86 -0.11 -13.59 19.42
C GLU A 86 -1.22 -14.23 20.28
N GLU A 87 -1.54 -13.63 21.43
CA GLU A 87 -2.59 -14.08 22.33
C GLU A 87 -4.00 -14.00 21.73
N ALA A 88 -4.22 -13.11 20.75
CA ALA A 88 -5.49 -12.96 20.07
C ALA A 88 -5.60 -13.80 18.79
N GLU A 89 -4.49 -14.32 18.27
CA GLU A 89 -4.46 -15.12 17.02
C GLU A 89 -5.40 -16.33 17.07
N ALA A 90 -5.41 -17.06 18.18
CA ALA A 90 -6.27 -18.22 18.32
C ALA A 90 -7.77 -17.89 18.24
N LYS A 91 -8.19 -16.75 18.83
CA LYS A 91 -9.57 -16.27 18.76
C LYS A 91 -9.94 -15.84 17.34
N ALA A 92 -9.03 -15.14 16.66
CA ALA A 92 -9.22 -14.70 15.28
C ALA A 92 -9.34 -15.87 14.30
N LEU A 93 -8.49 -16.89 14.44
CA LEU A 93 -8.57 -18.12 13.65
C LEU A 93 -9.88 -18.89 13.91
N ALA A 94 -10.33 -18.99 15.16
CA ALA A 94 -11.61 -19.62 15.51
C ALA A 94 -12.80 -18.87 14.88
N ALA A 95 -12.71 -17.54 14.73
CA ALA A 95 -13.70 -16.73 14.02
C ALA A 95 -13.54 -16.79 12.47
N GLY A 96 -12.64 -17.63 11.98
CA GLY A 96 -12.44 -17.88 10.55
C GLY A 96 -11.71 -16.76 9.80
N TRP A 97 -10.88 -15.97 10.48
CA TRP A 97 -10.01 -14.99 9.84
C TRP A 97 -8.71 -15.65 9.34
N ALA A 98 -8.23 -15.21 8.18
CA ALA A 98 -6.86 -15.51 7.77
C ALA A 98 -5.89 -14.56 8.50
N LEU A 99 -4.78 -15.10 9.01
CA LEU A 99 -3.71 -14.29 9.58
C LEU A 99 -2.66 -14.01 8.51
N LEU A 100 -2.53 -12.75 8.14
CA LEU A 100 -1.56 -12.28 7.16
C LEU A 100 -0.28 -11.86 7.89
N ARG A 101 0.72 -12.72 7.84
CA ARG A 101 2.04 -12.39 8.37
C ARG A 101 2.78 -11.54 7.35
N PRO A 102 3.56 -10.51 7.79
CA PRO A 102 4.44 -9.82 6.87
C PRO A 102 5.35 -10.86 6.22
N SER A 103 5.42 -10.84 4.90
CA SER A 103 6.30 -11.74 4.15
C SER A 103 7.72 -11.50 4.65
N LYS A 104 8.30 -12.45 5.37
CA LYS A 104 9.75 -12.48 5.59
C LYS A 104 10.34 -12.64 4.19
N GLN A 105 10.88 -11.57 3.64
CA GLN A 105 11.74 -11.66 2.47
C GLN A 105 12.81 -12.67 2.83
N GLN A 106 12.77 -13.85 2.19
CA GLN A 106 13.87 -14.78 2.27
C GLN A 106 15.07 -14.08 1.63
N PRO A 107 16.18 -13.90 2.35
CA PRO A 107 17.39 -13.46 1.72
C PRO A 107 17.78 -14.55 0.75
N THR A 108 17.90 -14.22 -0.53
CA THR A 108 18.49 -15.09 -1.55
C THR A 108 19.89 -15.46 -1.07
N ALA A 109 20.08 -16.75 -0.89
CA ALA A 109 21.26 -17.36 -0.34
C ALA A 109 22.53 -17.10 -1.20
N ASN A 110 23.64 -17.11 -0.48
CA ASN A 110 25.05 -17.30 -0.85
C ASN A 110 25.91 -16.05 -0.84
N ILE A 111 26.33 -15.70 0.39
CA ILE A 111 27.67 -15.10 0.62
C ILE A 111 28.32 -15.94 1.74
N PRO A 112 29.59 -16.39 1.58
CA PRO A 112 30.26 -17.21 2.59
C PRO A 112 30.60 -16.41 3.86
N PRO A 113 30.79 -17.10 5.02
CA PRO A 113 30.89 -16.43 6.31
C PRO A 113 32.19 -15.65 6.44
N VAL A 114 32.11 -14.39 6.80
CA VAL A 114 33.21 -13.59 7.30
C VAL A 114 33.09 -13.46 8.81
N THR A 115 34.17 -13.78 9.46
CA THR A 115 34.46 -13.86 10.89
C THR A 115 34.04 -12.61 11.69
N GLU A 116 33.51 -12.85 12.89
CA GLU A 116 33.14 -11.88 13.91
C GLU A 116 34.25 -10.91 14.27
N VAL A 117 33.94 -9.62 14.33
CA VAL A 117 34.64 -8.65 15.19
C VAL A 117 33.61 -7.70 15.81
N ASN A 118 33.69 -7.65 17.13
CA ASN A 118 33.01 -6.90 18.18
C ASN A 118 32.47 -5.49 17.93
N LEU A 119 31.27 -5.29 18.48
CA LEU A 119 30.75 -4.19 19.33
C LEU A 119 30.87 -2.75 18.84
N THR A 120 29.76 -2.26 18.34
CA THR A 120 29.28 -0.89 18.62
C THR A 120 27.75 -0.85 18.48
N PRO A 121 27.04 0.12 19.12
CA PRO A 121 25.61 0.02 19.39
C PRO A 121 24.77 -0.07 18.11
N GLU A 122 23.79 -0.98 18.12
CA GLU A 122 22.77 -1.15 17.07
C GLU A 122 22.05 0.19 16.80
N TYR A 123 22.47 0.86 15.74
CA TYR A 123 21.57 1.75 15.04
C TYR A 123 20.60 0.86 14.27
N PRO A 124 19.27 1.13 14.28
CA PRO A 124 18.31 0.39 13.49
C PRO A 124 18.78 0.38 12.04
N GLU A 125 18.62 -0.76 11.35
CA GLU A 125 18.96 -0.95 9.92
C GLU A 125 18.65 0.33 9.15
N ALA A 126 19.61 0.83 8.40
CA ALA A 126 19.51 2.10 7.70
C ALA A 126 18.25 2.10 6.82
N VAL A 127 17.20 2.74 7.30
CA VAL A 127 15.95 2.90 6.57
C VAL A 127 16.31 3.57 5.25
N GLN A 128 16.10 2.87 4.15
CA GLN A 128 16.41 3.41 2.82
C GLN A 128 15.50 4.61 2.57
N ARG A 129 16.06 5.82 2.72
CA ARG A 129 15.31 7.07 2.55
C ARG A 129 15.23 7.55 1.10
N LEU A 130 16.00 6.94 0.21
CA LEU A 130 16.01 7.26 -1.21
C LEU A 130 16.34 6.00 -2.02
N LEU A 131 15.45 5.65 -2.95
CA LEU A 131 15.66 4.57 -3.90
C LEU A 131 15.84 5.16 -5.29
N VAL A 132 17.03 5.03 -5.88
CA VAL A 132 17.34 5.51 -7.23
C VAL A 132 17.39 4.32 -8.20
N LEU A 133 16.62 4.43 -9.29
CA LEU A 133 16.57 3.46 -10.37
C LEU A 133 17.13 4.09 -11.65
N ASP A 134 18.18 3.51 -12.17
CA ASP A 134 18.85 3.91 -13.42
C ASP A 134 18.29 3.21 -14.67
N ARG A 135 17.31 2.32 -14.46
CA ARG A 135 16.66 1.51 -15.49
C ARG A 135 15.15 1.75 -15.56
N PRO A 136 14.50 1.48 -16.70
CA PRO A 136 13.05 1.60 -16.81
C PRO A 136 12.33 0.62 -15.89
N VAL A 137 11.17 1.05 -15.37
CA VAL A 137 10.25 0.16 -14.64
C VAL A 137 9.25 -0.42 -15.63
N ARG A 138 9.26 -1.73 -15.80
CA ARG A 138 8.48 -2.42 -16.82
C ARG A 138 7.10 -2.82 -16.29
N SER A 139 6.18 -3.11 -17.22
CA SER A 139 4.85 -3.66 -16.91
C SER A 139 4.92 -4.86 -15.96
N GLY A 140 4.05 -4.89 -14.95
CA GLY A 140 4.04 -5.91 -13.90
C GLY A 140 5.13 -5.77 -12.84
N GLN A 141 6.04 -4.79 -12.96
CA GLN A 141 7.03 -4.51 -11.92
C GLN A 141 6.46 -3.50 -10.91
N GLN A 142 6.71 -3.80 -9.64
CA GLN A 142 6.41 -2.91 -8.52
C GLN A 142 7.71 -2.46 -7.86
N VAL A 143 7.82 -1.16 -7.61
CA VAL A 143 8.91 -0.55 -6.86
C VAL A 143 8.34 -0.01 -5.56
N TYR A 144 8.91 -0.44 -4.44
CA TYR A 144 8.38 -0.14 -3.11
C TYR A 144 9.47 0.44 -2.21
N CYS A 145 9.29 1.68 -1.76
CA CYS A 145 10.17 2.39 -0.83
C CYS A 145 9.33 3.05 0.29
N PRO A 146 8.91 2.28 1.31
CA PRO A 146 7.89 2.73 2.26
C PRO A 146 8.31 3.88 3.17
N TYR A 147 9.61 4.10 3.37
CA TYR A 147 10.12 5.11 4.29
C TYR A 147 10.96 6.18 3.61
N GLY A 148 10.86 6.28 2.27
CA GLY A 148 11.67 7.22 1.52
C GLY A 148 11.11 7.57 0.17
N ASP A 149 11.93 8.28 -0.61
CA ASP A 149 11.61 8.75 -1.95
C ASP A 149 12.01 7.73 -3.01
N ILE A 150 11.36 7.80 -4.17
CA ILE A 150 11.75 7.04 -5.36
C ILE A 150 12.19 8.01 -6.46
N VAL A 151 13.36 7.75 -7.03
CA VAL A 151 13.86 8.44 -8.22
C VAL A 151 14.05 7.44 -9.34
N VAL A 152 13.35 7.63 -10.46
CA VAL A 152 13.50 6.84 -11.68
C VAL A 152 14.14 7.72 -12.74
N LEU A 153 15.39 7.42 -13.13
CA LEU A 153 16.15 8.18 -14.14
C LEU A 153 15.69 7.89 -15.58
N GLN A 154 14.74 7.00 -15.75
CA GLN A 154 14.20 6.53 -17.02
C GLN A 154 12.65 6.65 -16.99
N HIS A 155 11.99 6.04 -17.96
CA HIS A 155 10.53 5.99 -18.00
C HIS A 155 9.95 4.81 -17.19
N THR A 156 8.67 4.91 -16.86
CA THR A 156 7.88 3.77 -16.39
C THR A 156 6.93 3.30 -17.49
N SER A 157 6.55 2.03 -17.49
CA SER A 157 5.66 1.43 -18.47
C SER A 157 4.22 1.34 -17.94
N ALA A 158 3.25 1.24 -18.82
CA ALA A 158 1.87 0.90 -18.46
C ALA A 158 1.82 -0.41 -17.65
N GLY A 159 0.98 -0.45 -16.60
CA GLY A 159 0.89 -1.59 -15.69
C GLY A 159 2.08 -1.76 -14.74
N SER A 160 3.01 -0.78 -14.65
CA SER A 160 4.01 -0.72 -13.58
C SER A 160 3.48 0.03 -12.36
N GLU A 161 4.12 -0.14 -11.20
CA GLU A 161 3.72 0.51 -9.95
C GLU A 161 4.92 1.10 -9.21
N LEU A 162 4.79 2.35 -8.76
CA LEU A 162 5.73 3.02 -7.87
C LEU A 162 5.00 3.36 -6.56
N LEU A 163 5.53 2.91 -5.42
CA LEU A 163 4.97 3.15 -4.09
C LEU A 163 6.05 3.73 -3.18
N ALA A 164 5.96 5.00 -2.86
CA ALA A 164 6.90 5.72 -2.01
C ALA A 164 6.25 6.22 -0.73
N GLY A 165 6.95 6.11 0.40
CA GLY A 165 6.57 6.76 1.65
C GLY A 165 6.68 8.28 1.57
N GLY A 166 7.64 8.78 0.82
CA GLY A 166 7.84 10.18 0.47
C GLY A 166 7.44 10.49 -0.98
N SER A 167 8.28 11.26 -1.66
CA SER A 167 8.04 11.75 -3.02
C SER A 167 8.50 10.77 -4.11
N VAL A 168 7.99 10.99 -5.34
CA VAL A 168 8.38 10.22 -6.52
C VAL A 168 8.83 11.17 -7.62
N HIS A 169 10.03 10.91 -8.18
CA HIS A 169 10.59 11.66 -9.30
C HIS A 169 10.83 10.72 -10.48
N VAL A 170 10.23 11.02 -11.63
CA VAL A 170 10.43 10.23 -12.86
C VAL A 170 10.98 11.15 -13.94
N TYR A 171 12.27 11.00 -14.24
CA TYR A 171 12.96 11.76 -15.30
C TYR A 171 12.70 11.13 -16.68
N GLY A 172 11.43 11.06 -17.05
CA GLY A 172 10.93 10.50 -18.28
C GLY A 172 9.41 10.42 -18.29
N ALA A 173 8.85 9.55 -19.14
CA ALA A 173 7.41 9.32 -19.18
C ALA A 173 6.95 8.51 -17.96
N LEU A 174 6.04 9.06 -17.19
CA LEU A 174 5.37 8.39 -16.08
C LEU A 174 4.12 7.71 -16.61
N ARG A 175 4.18 6.38 -16.75
CA ARG A 175 3.06 5.50 -17.09
C ARG A 175 2.78 4.55 -15.93
N GLY A 176 1.64 3.84 -15.99
CA GLY A 176 1.24 2.94 -14.92
C GLY A 176 0.73 3.71 -13.70
N ARG A 177 0.95 3.16 -12.50
CA ARG A 177 0.41 3.69 -11.24
C ARG A 177 1.51 4.25 -10.36
N VAL A 178 1.27 5.41 -9.77
CA VAL A 178 2.21 6.05 -8.84
C VAL A 178 1.50 6.49 -7.58
N LEU A 179 2.01 6.04 -6.44
CA LEU A 179 1.51 6.34 -5.12
C LEU A 179 2.64 6.93 -4.28
N ALA A 180 2.55 8.21 -3.97
CA ALA A 180 3.46 8.93 -3.08
C ALA A 180 2.82 9.12 -1.71
N GLY A 181 3.62 9.30 -0.68
CA GLY A 181 3.11 9.52 0.67
C GLY A 181 2.27 8.36 1.21
N ILE A 182 2.60 7.10 0.89
CA ILE A 182 1.78 5.93 1.26
C ILE A 182 1.62 5.73 2.77
N GLN A 183 2.47 6.36 3.57
CA GLN A 183 2.37 6.39 5.04
C GLN A 183 1.52 7.56 5.55
N GLY A 184 0.84 8.30 4.65
CA GLY A 184 0.02 9.45 5.01
C GLY A 184 0.76 10.78 4.91
N ASP A 185 1.94 10.83 4.29
CA ASP A 185 2.68 12.08 4.07
C ASP A 185 1.97 12.96 3.02
N ILE A 186 1.26 13.97 3.50
CA ILE A 186 0.55 14.96 2.67
C ILE A 186 1.50 15.96 2.00
N GLN A 187 2.76 16.03 2.41
CA GLN A 187 3.78 16.89 1.79
C GLN A 187 4.50 16.20 0.62
N ALA A 188 4.29 14.88 0.44
CA ALA A 188 4.83 14.14 -0.68
C ALA A 188 4.41 14.76 -2.02
N ARG A 189 5.29 14.64 -3.02
CA ARG A 189 5.08 15.18 -4.36
C ARG A 189 5.41 14.13 -5.41
N ILE A 190 4.83 14.30 -6.60
CA ILE A 190 5.18 13.52 -7.78
C ILE A 190 5.66 14.47 -8.86
N PHE A 191 6.83 14.16 -9.44
CA PHE A 191 7.42 14.90 -10.54
C PHE A 191 7.61 13.95 -11.73
N CYS A 192 7.29 14.41 -12.92
CA CYS A 192 7.62 13.68 -14.13
C CYS A 192 7.82 14.61 -15.33
N GLU A 193 8.63 14.18 -16.31
CA GLU A 193 8.82 14.93 -17.56
C GLU A 193 7.63 14.78 -18.50
N ARG A 194 6.91 13.65 -18.46
CA ARG A 194 5.70 13.44 -19.27
C ARG A 194 4.66 12.67 -18.47
N LEU A 195 3.52 13.30 -18.25
CA LEU A 195 2.42 12.70 -17.49
C LEU A 195 1.55 11.82 -18.41
N GLU A 196 1.69 10.53 -18.29
CA GLU A 196 0.92 9.50 -19.01
C GLU A 196 0.43 8.41 -18.02
N ALA A 197 0.32 8.73 -16.72
CA ALA A 197 0.00 7.79 -15.66
C ALA A 197 -1.46 7.33 -15.72
N GLU A 198 -1.69 6.04 -15.47
CA GLU A 198 -3.03 5.46 -15.34
C GLU A 198 -3.72 5.91 -14.04
N LEU A 199 -2.94 6.02 -12.97
CA LEU A 199 -3.37 6.47 -11.65
C LEU A 199 -2.25 7.22 -10.95
N ILE A 200 -2.58 8.35 -10.36
CA ILE A 200 -1.72 9.12 -9.46
C ILE A 200 -2.37 9.23 -8.09
N ALA A 201 -1.61 9.03 -7.03
CA ALA A 201 -2.09 9.17 -5.66
C ALA A 201 -1.06 9.82 -4.75
N ILE A 202 -1.53 10.64 -3.81
CA ILE A 202 -0.72 11.19 -2.72
C ILE A 202 -1.50 11.06 -1.42
N ALA A 203 -0.91 10.42 -0.41
CA ALA A 203 -1.51 10.20 0.91
C ALA A 203 -2.97 9.68 0.82
N GLY A 204 -3.23 8.73 -0.09
CA GLY A 204 -4.53 8.12 -0.28
C GLY A 204 -5.54 8.93 -1.10
N ARG A 205 -5.22 10.16 -1.52
CA ARG A 205 -6.03 10.91 -2.50
C ARG A 205 -5.53 10.60 -3.90
N TYR A 206 -6.42 10.24 -4.81
CA TYR A 206 -6.04 9.77 -6.14
C TYR A 206 -6.80 10.45 -7.27
N ARG A 207 -6.26 10.37 -8.48
CA ARG A 207 -6.92 10.68 -9.76
C ARG A 207 -6.56 9.64 -10.81
N LEU A 208 -7.53 9.32 -11.65
CA LEU A 208 -7.36 8.47 -12.83
C LEU A 208 -6.97 9.32 -14.03
N LEU A 209 -6.37 8.68 -15.05
CA LEU A 209 -5.95 9.36 -16.28
C LEU A 209 -7.09 10.15 -16.95
N ASP A 210 -8.31 9.60 -16.92
CA ASP A 210 -9.48 10.22 -17.58
C ASP A 210 -9.93 11.51 -16.87
N GLU A 211 -9.61 11.64 -15.58
CA GLU A 211 -9.92 12.82 -14.76
C GLU A 211 -8.85 13.92 -14.88
N ILE A 212 -7.73 13.65 -15.57
CA ILE A 212 -6.65 14.60 -15.80
C ILE A 212 -6.98 15.45 -17.03
N GLU A 213 -6.84 16.75 -16.88
CA GLU A 213 -7.08 17.72 -17.96
C GLU A 213 -6.20 17.39 -19.17
N SER A 214 -6.78 17.44 -20.38
CA SER A 214 -6.11 17.00 -21.61
C SER A 214 -4.86 17.82 -21.94
N ASN A 215 -4.80 19.09 -21.52
CA ASN A 215 -3.65 19.97 -21.68
C ASN A 215 -2.46 19.64 -20.78
N LEU A 216 -2.67 18.83 -19.73
CA LEU A 216 -1.63 18.38 -18.80
C LEU A 216 -1.06 17.01 -19.18
N LYS A 217 -1.78 16.23 -20.00
CA LYS A 217 -1.31 14.94 -20.49
C LYS A 217 -0.09 15.12 -21.40
N GLY A 218 0.95 14.34 -21.13
CA GLY A 218 2.21 14.42 -21.86
C GLY A 218 3.11 15.61 -21.52
N GLN A 219 2.71 16.45 -20.55
CA GLN A 219 3.49 17.60 -20.09
C GLN A 219 4.41 17.23 -18.92
N SER A 220 5.45 18.05 -18.74
CA SER A 220 6.27 18.04 -17.55
C SER A 220 5.49 18.69 -16.41
N VAL A 221 5.29 17.94 -15.31
CA VAL A 221 4.41 18.38 -14.23
C VAL A 221 4.95 18.04 -12.84
N MET A 222 4.52 18.86 -11.89
CA MET A 222 4.54 18.55 -10.46
C MET A 222 3.11 18.30 -9.96
N ILE A 223 2.94 17.26 -9.14
CA ILE A 223 1.67 16.91 -8.51
C ILE A 223 1.83 16.99 -7.01
N TYR A 224 0.89 17.63 -6.35
CA TYR A 224 0.88 17.79 -4.89
C TYR A 224 -0.54 17.85 -4.33
N LEU A 225 -0.68 17.70 -3.02
CA LEU A 225 -1.94 17.92 -2.32
C LEU A 225 -2.07 19.39 -1.89
N ASP A 226 -3.22 19.96 -2.20
CA ASP A 226 -3.68 21.26 -1.68
C ASP A 226 -5.07 21.09 -1.07
N GLN A 227 -5.19 21.26 0.23
CA GLN A 227 -6.46 21.09 0.97
C GLN A 227 -7.23 19.82 0.57
N GLU A 228 -6.55 18.67 0.64
CA GLU A 228 -7.08 17.33 0.29
C GLU A 228 -7.40 17.11 -1.22
N LYS A 229 -7.07 18.03 -2.09
CA LYS A 229 -7.25 17.90 -3.54
C LYS A 229 -5.90 17.77 -4.23
N LEU A 230 -5.80 16.82 -5.16
CA LEU A 230 -4.63 16.72 -6.03
C LEU A 230 -4.61 17.90 -7.00
N LYS A 231 -3.52 18.65 -6.97
CA LYS A 231 -3.19 19.71 -7.93
C LYS A 231 -2.09 19.22 -8.86
N ILE A 232 -2.25 19.48 -10.14
CA ILE A 232 -1.28 19.15 -11.18
C ILE A 232 -0.89 20.48 -11.81
N VAL A 233 0.40 20.81 -11.78
CA VAL A 233 0.93 22.06 -12.33
C VAL A 233 2.09 21.78 -13.28
N PRO A 234 2.16 22.44 -14.44
CA PRO A 234 3.30 22.36 -15.34
C PRO A 234 4.57 22.90 -14.68
N ILE A 235 5.73 22.33 -15.05
CA ILE A 235 7.08 22.77 -14.64
C ILE A 235 8.01 22.86 -15.83
#